data_162795a389338eb1525c472d2ccaa372
#
_entry.id   162795a389338eb1525c472d2ccaa372
#
_cell.length_a   1.000
_cell.length_b   1.000
_cell.length_c   1.000
_cell.angle_alpha   90.00
_cell.angle_beta   90.00
_cell.angle_gamma   90.00
#
_symmetry.space_group_name_H-M   'P 1'
#
loop_
_entity.id
_entity.type
_entity.pdbx_description
1 polymer ?
#
loop_
_entity_poly.entity_id
_entity_poly.type
_entity_poly.pdbx_seq_one_letter_code
_entity_poly.pdbx_strand_id
1 'polypeptide(L)'
;MDRKIKQTRSLQTELKTRVEPDAQDMYIEGYFAVFNRQTELWPGAFEEIAPGAFDETLNNDIRALINHDTTLVLGRNKAGTLELKTDSYGLWGRVKINPNDGDAVNLYERVKRGDVDQCSFGFNITSEETDWRDDGTVKWTITGIDLHEVSVCTFPAYEDTGVQARKAEVEQHRQRLLEAKKNKLRERIEKCLSS
;
A
#
# COMPACT_ATOMS: atom_id res chain seq x y z
N MET A 1 -6.52 -15.43 -4.05
CA MET A 1 -6.06 -14.64 -2.88
C MET A 1 -7.25 -14.34 -1.99
N ASP A 2 -7.12 -14.44 -0.67
CA ASP A 2 -8.20 -13.97 0.22
C ASP A 2 -8.12 -12.44 0.28
N ARG A 3 -8.94 -11.77 -0.54
CA ARG A 3 -9.01 -10.31 -0.69
C ARG A 3 -9.53 -9.58 0.57
N LYS A 4 -9.97 -10.32 1.58
CA LYS A 4 -10.52 -9.80 2.84
C LYS A 4 -9.45 -9.53 3.90
N ILE A 5 -8.18 -9.87 3.64
CA ILE A 5 -7.09 -9.63 4.58
C ILE A 5 -6.63 -8.18 4.43
N LYS A 6 -6.71 -7.41 5.53
CA LYS A 6 -6.15 -6.06 5.60
C LYS A 6 -4.66 -6.10 5.30
N GLN A 7 -4.22 -5.28 4.39
CA GLN A 7 -2.82 -5.11 4.00
C GLN A 7 -2.32 -3.73 4.42
N THR A 8 -1.01 -3.60 4.56
CA THR A 8 -0.34 -2.32 4.77
C THR A 8 0.76 -2.14 3.73
N ARG A 9 0.94 -0.91 3.28
CA ARG A 9 2.07 -0.51 2.43
C ARG A 9 2.65 0.78 2.96
N SER A 10 3.96 0.78 3.09
CA SER A 10 4.69 1.95 3.57
C SER A 10 5.47 2.61 2.43
N LEU A 11 5.57 3.90 2.51
CA LEU A 11 6.26 4.74 1.55
C LEU A 11 7.13 5.74 2.32
N GLN A 12 8.41 5.84 1.94
CA GLN A 12 9.20 7.00 2.29
C GLN A 12 8.80 8.15 1.36
N THR A 13 8.28 9.21 1.95
CA THR A 13 7.76 10.38 1.24
C THR A 13 8.14 11.65 1.99
N GLU A 14 8.13 12.78 1.31
CA GLU A 14 8.28 14.05 2.00
C GLU A 14 6.98 14.42 2.73
N LEU A 15 6.92 14.12 4.02
CA LEU A 15 5.94 14.72 4.91
C LEU A 15 6.31 16.16 5.20
N LYS A 16 5.34 17.06 5.12
CA LYS A 16 5.51 18.49 5.41
C LYS A 16 4.60 18.89 6.55
N THR A 17 5.10 19.75 7.40
CA THR A 17 4.29 20.46 8.36
C THR A 17 3.91 21.82 7.81
N ARG A 18 2.67 22.24 8.05
CA ARG A 18 2.16 23.55 7.66
C ARG A 18 1.44 24.19 8.82
N VAL A 19 1.63 25.50 8.98
CA VAL A 19 0.83 26.36 9.86
C VAL A 19 0.09 27.34 8.97
N GLU A 20 -1.22 27.43 9.11
CA GLU A 20 -1.99 28.48 8.43
C GLU A 20 -1.93 29.75 9.26
N PRO A 21 -1.40 30.88 8.71
CA PRO A 21 -1.10 32.08 9.48
C PRO A 21 -2.31 32.71 10.17
N ASP A 22 -3.48 32.63 9.52
CA ASP A 22 -4.69 33.31 9.99
C ASP A 22 -5.46 32.50 11.06
N ALA A 23 -5.26 31.18 11.13
CA ALA A 23 -6.01 30.28 12.03
C ALA A 23 -5.14 29.62 13.12
N GLN A 24 -3.80 29.76 13.05
CA GLN A 24 -2.82 28.99 13.85
C GLN A 24 -3.00 27.48 13.79
N ASP A 25 -3.75 26.99 12.80
CA ASP A 25 -3.98 25.56 12.60
C ASP A 25 -2.71 24.87 12.13
N MET A 26 -2.37 23.78 12.79
CA MET A 26 -1.22 22.91 12.45
C MET A 26 -1.69 21.77 11.56
N TYR A 27 -0.94 21.46 10.52
CA TYR A 27 -1.21 20.37 9.60
C TYR A 27 0.04 19.51 9.36
N ILE A 28 -0.19 18.21 9.17
CA ILE A 28 0.77 17.28 8.54
C ILE A 28 0.19 16.93 7.17
N GLU A 29 0.97 17.09 6.11
CA GLU A 29 0.52 16.81 4.75
C GLU A 29 1.59 16.10 3.94
N GLY A 30 1.18 15.29 2.97
CA GLY A 30 2.07 14.56 2.06
C GLY A 30 1.36 13.47 1.28
N TYR A 31 2.13 12.68 0.53
CA TYR A 31 1.61 11.55 -0.22
C TYR A 31 1.68 10.27 0.60
N PHE A 32 0.54 9.60 0.80
CA PHE A 32 0.45 8.31 1.48
C PHE A 32 0.65 7.12 0.53
N ALA A 33 0.40 7.31 -0.77
CA ALA A 33 0.71 6.34 -1.82
C ALA A 33 1.13 7.06 -3.10
N VAL A 34 1.95 6.40 -3.93
CA VAL A 34 2.42 6.92 -5.23
C VAL A 34 1.99 5.94 -6.33
N PHE A 35 1.43 6.47 -7.43
CA PHE A 35 1.01 5.67 -8.57
C PHE A 35 2.18 5.28 -9.47
N ASN A 36 2.03 4.15 -10.17
CA ASN A 36 2.98 3.63 -11.15
C ASN A 36 4.42 3.48 -10.62
N ARG A 37 4.60 3.48 -9.30
CA ARG A 37 5.88 3.20 -8.66
C ARG A 37 5.96 1.72 -8.34
N GLN A 38 6.79 1.03 -9.10
CA GLN A 38 7.03 -0.39 -8.89
C GLN A 38 7.85 -0.59 -7.61
N THR A 39 7.33 -1.41 -6.70
CA THR A 39 7.99 -1.84 -5.47
C THR A 39 8.29 -3.32 -5.55
N GLU A 40 9.52 -3.71 -5.26
CA GLU A 40 9.89 -5.11 -5.16
C GLU A 40 9.52 -5.64 -3.77
N LEU A 41 8.58 -6.60 -3.73
CA LEU A 41 8.14 -7.23 -2.48
C LEU A 41 9.13 -8.31 -2.01
N TRP A 42 9.72 -9.04 -2.95
CA TRP A 42 10.85 -9.96 -2.79
C TRP A 42 11.47 -10.22 -4.18
N PRO A 43 12.69 -10.81 -4.30
CA PRO A 43 13.37 -10.97 -5.58
C PRO A 43 12.49 -11.54 -6.69
N GLY A 44 12.25 -10.75 -7.73
CA GLY A 44 11.46 -11.10 -8.90
C GLY A 44 9.94 -10.95 -8.74
N ALA A 45 9.46 -10.33 -7.68
CA ALA A 45 8.03 -10.11 -7.44
C ALA A 45 7.77 -8.63 -7.16
N PHE A 46 6.98 -8.01 -8.01
CA PHE A 46 6.77 -6.58 -8.03
C PHE A 46 5.31 -6.21 -7.83
N GLU A 47 5.08 -5.06 -7.24
CA GLU A 47 3.76 -4.48 -7.05
C GLU A 47 3.78 -3.00 -7.43
N GLU A 48 2.70 -2.52 -8.00
CA GLU A 48 2.44 -1.10 -8.19
C GLU A 48 0.95 -0.79 -8.00
N ILE A 49 0.64 0.48 -7.77
CA ILE A 49 -0.73 0.97 -7.65
C ILE A 49 -1.05 1.77 -8.91
N ALA A 50 -2.13 1.43 -9.58
CA ALA A 50 -2.61 2.15 -10.75
C ALA A 50 -3.29 3.48 -10.36
N PRO A 51 -3.22 4.53 -11.21
CA PRO A 51 -4.11 5.68 -11.10
C PRO A 51 -5.58 5.22 -11.08
N GLY A 52 -6.40 5.87 -10.25
CA GLY A 52 -7.80 5.49 -10.08
C GLY A 52 -8.08 4.40 -9.05
N ALA A 53 -7.06 3.70 -8.54
CA ALA A 53 -7.23 2.61 -7.56
C ALA A 53 -7.96 3.03 -6.28
N PHE A 54 -7.95 4.30 -5.92
CA PHE A 54 -8.60 4.86 -4.73
C PHE A 54 -9.95 5.53 -4.99
N ASP A 55 -10.41 5.67 -6.24
CA ASP A 55 -11.55 6.55 -6.58
C ASP A 55 -12.85 6.15 -5.88
N GLU A 56 -13.11 4.86 -5.74
CA GLU A 56 -14.34 4.36 -5.11
C GLU A 56 -14.30 4.44 -3.57
N THR A 57 -13.11 4.55 -2.97
CA THR A 57 -12.94 4.42 -1.52
C THR A 57 -12.81 5.75 -0.77
N LEU A 58 -12.47 6.87 -1.42
CA LEU A 58 -12.22 8.15 -0.75
C LEU A 58 -13.42 8.68 0.03
N ASN A 59 -14.63 8.27 -0.32
CA ASN A 59 -15.86 8.62 0.39
C ASN A 59 -16.18 7.69 1.57
N ASN A 60 -15.41 6.64 1.80
CA ASN A 60 -15.58 5.75 2.95
C ASN A 60 -15.18 6.44 4.26
N ASP A 61 -15.34 5.75 5.37
CA ASP A 61 -14.96 6.25 6.70
C ASP A 61 -13.46 5.92 6.96
N ILE A 62 -12.58 6.87 6.66
CA ILE A 62 -11.13 6.71 6.71
C ILE A 62 -10.55 7.49 7.87
N ARG A 63 -9.54 6.92 8.54
CA ARG A 63 -8.83 7.54 9.66
C ARG A 63 -7.38 7.80 9.32
N ALA A 64 -6.83 8.87 9.90
CA ALA A 64 -5.39 9.07 10.01
C ALA A 64 -4.94 8.59 11.38
N LEU A 65 -3.89 7.74 11.42
CA LEU A 65 -3.37 7.13 12.64
C LEU A 65 -1.88 7.43 12.83
N ILE A 66 -1.37 7.13 14.01
CA ILE A 66 0.06 7.04 14.31
C ILE A 66 0.46 5.57 14.30
N ASN A 67 1.45 5.19 13.47
CA ASN A 67 2.02 3.82 13.44
C ASN A 67 0.96 2.69 13.34
N HIS A 68 -0.16 2.89 12.64
CA HIS A 68 -1.28 1.94 12.55
C HIS A 68 -1.99 1.63 13.89
N ASP A 69 -1.70 2.39 14.93
CA ASP A 69 -2.33 2.21 16.23
C ASP A 69 -3.75 2.83 16.23
N THR A 70 -4.75 1.98 16.33
CA THR A 70 -6.17 2.40 16.30
C THR A 70 -6.59 3.19 17.54
N THR A 71 -5.76 3.25 18.57
CA THR A 71 -5.99 4.08 19.77
C THR A 71 -5.42 5.49 19.59
N LEU A 72 -4.51 5.71 18.63
CA LEU A 72 -3.84 6.97 18.36
C LEU A 72 -4.38 7.59 17.05
N VAL A 73 -5.60 8.10 17.11
CA VAL A 73 -6.29 8.70 15.95
C VAL A 73 -5.89 10.17 15.80
N LEU A 74 -5.20 10.50 14.71
CA LEU A 74 -4.82 11.88 14.37
C LEU A 74 -5.94 12.66 13.70
N GLY A 75 -6.79 11.99 12.91
CA GLY A 75 -7.87 12.63 12.18
C GLY A 75 -8.79 11.62 11.49
N ARG A 76 -9.90 12.15 10.95
CA ARG A 76 -10.93 11.36 10.27
C ARG A 76 -11.59 12.20 9.19
N ASN A 77 -11.77 11.64 7.99
CA ASN A 77 -12.40 12.37 6.89
C ASN A 77 -13.86 12.79 7.22
N LYS A 78 -14.64 11.91 7.85
CA LYS A 78 -16.02 12.21 8.27
C LYS A 78 -16.11 13.27 9.36
N ALA A 79 -15.03 13.56 10.07
CA ALA A 79 -14.96 14.64 11.07
C ALA A 79 -14.39 15.94 10.48
N GLY A 80 -13.98 15.95 9.20
CA GLY A 80 -13.35 17.09 8.54
C GLY A 80 -11.94 17.41 9.03
N THR A 81 -11.29 16.45 9.75
CA THR A 81 -9.93 16.59 10.27
C THR A 81 -8.89 15.83 9.44
N LEU A 82 -9.33 15.08 8.44
CA LEU A 82 -8.51 14.43 7.41
C LEU A 82 -9.08 14.78 6.03
N GLU A 83 -8.28 15.39 5.18
CA GLU A 83 -8.54 15.57 3.76
C GLU A 83 -7.73 14.56 2.96
N LEU A 84 -8.36 13.87 2.03
CA LEU A 84 -7.70 12.94 1.09
C LEU A 84 -8.15 13.27 -0.33
N LYS A 85 -7.21 13.24 -1.25
CA LYS A 85 -7.48 13.38 -2.69
C LYS A 85 -6.43 12.65 -3.51
N THR A 86 -6.79 12.27 -4.70
CA THR A 86 -5.85 11.74 -5.71
C THR A 86 -5.51 12.82 -6.73
N ASP A 87 -4.29 12.76 -7.24
CA ASP A 87 -3.83 13.51 -8.39
C ASP A 87 -3.03 12.60 -9.34
N SER A 88 -2.32 13.16 -10.32
CA SER A 88 -1.50 12.37 -11.25
C SER A 88 -0.31 11.66 -10.59
N TYR A 89 0.09 12.06 -9.39
CA TYR A 89 1.23 11.51 -8.68
C TYR A 89 0.82 10.40 -7.70
N GLY A 90 -0.30 10.56 -6.96
CA GLY A 90 -0.69 9.58 -5.97
C GLY A 90 -1.87 9.97 -5.09
N LEU A 91 -1.97 9.32 -3.92
CA LEU A 91 -2.90 9.65 -2.85
C LEU A 91 -2.26 10.69 -1.94
N TRP A 92 -2.67 11.93 -2.06
CA TRP A 92 -2.30 13.02 -1.16
C TRP A 92 -3.26 13.11 0.01
N GLY A 93 -2.73 13.45 1.19
CA GLY A 93 -3.54 13.68 2.37
C GLY A 93 -3.03 14.81 3.24
N ARG A 94 -3.95 15.44 3.99
CA ARG A 94 -3.68 16.49 4.96
C ARG A 94 -4.47 16.23 6.24
N VAL A 95 -3.77 16.18 7.36
CA VAL A 95 -4.34 15.96 8.70
C VAL A 95 -4.25 17.24 9.51
N LYS A 96 -5.38 17.70 10.03
CA LYS A 96 -5.44 18.81 10.96
C LYS A 96 -5.12 18.32 12.37
N ILE A 97 -4.05 18.86 12.96
CA ILE A 97 -3.58 18.45 14.28
C ILE A 97 -4.40 19.11 15.37
N ASN A 98 -4.86 18.30 16.32
CA ASN A 98 -5.52 18.81 17.52
C ASN A 98 -4.48 19.35 18.51
N PRO A 99 -4.44 20.67 18.82
CA PRO A 99 -3.46 21.25 19.73
C PRO A 99 -3.62 20.79 21.19
N ASN A 100 -4.77 20.20 21.54
CA ASN A 100 -5.04 19.68 22.89
C ASN A 100 -4.70 18.18 23.03
N ASP A 101 -4.22 17.55 21.94
CA ASP A 101 -3.79 16.15 21.93
C ASP A 101 -2.25 16.10 21.95
N GLY A 102 -1.70 15.66 23.10
CA GLY A 102 -0.26 15.60 23.30
C GLY A 102 0.46 14.67 22.32
N ASP A 103 -0.15 13.54 21.92
CA ASP A 103 0.46 12.60 20.97
C ASP A 103 0.49 13.19 19.57
N ALA A 104 -0.58 13.87 19.15
CA ALA A 104 -0.65 14.54 17.87
C ALA A 104 0.36 15.70 17.76
N VAL A 105 0.48 16.54 18.80
CA VAL A 105 1.46 17.64 18.86
C VAL A 105 2.89 17.10 18.87
N ASN A 106 3.18 16.08 19.67
CA ASN A 106 4.48 15.44 19.71
C ASN A 106 4.88 14.84 18.34
N LEU A 107 3.93 14.22 17.64
CA LEU A 107 4.19 13.73 16.29
C LEU A 107 4.47 14.87 15.31
N TYR A 108 3.65 15.93 15.35
CA TYR A 108 3.85 17.13 14.52
C TYR A 108 5.27 17.70 14.66
N GLU A 109 5.76 17.86 15.90
CA GLU A 109 7.13 18.37 16.14
C GLU A 109 8.21 17.40 15.65
N ARG A 110 7.98 16.07 15.70
CA ARG A 110 8.92 15.09 15.15
C ARG A 110 8.95 15.13 13.61
N VAL A 111 7.80 15.26 12.96
CA VAL A 111 7.72 15.43 11.49
C VAL A 111 8.40 16.73 11.07
N LYS A 112 8.13 17.84 11.78
CA LYS A 112 8.72 19.14 11.52
C LYS A 112 10.24 19.14 11.64
N ARG A 113 10.79 18.37 12.57
CA ARG A 113 12.23 18.20 12.79
C ARG A 113 12.88 17.20 11.82
N GLY A 114 12.06 16.39 11.13
CA GLY A 114 12.53 15.36 10.20
C GLY A 114 12.86 14.01 10.84
N ASP A 115 12.48 13.79 12.11
CA ASP A 115 12.66 12.50 12.78
C ASP A 115 11.66 11.43 12.32
N VAL A 116 10.52 11.86 11.76
CA VAL A 116 9.46 11.03 11.20
C VAL A 116 9.14 11.54 9.80
N ASP A 117 9.41 10.73 8.79
CA ASP A 117 9.32 11.08 7.37
C ASP A 117 8.60 10.00 6.53
N GLN A 118 7.98 9.02 7.19
CA GLN A 118 7.38 7.89 6.50
C GLN A 118 5.86 7.85 6.65
N CYS A 119 5.22 7.39 5.58
CA CYS A 119 3.79 7.15 5.53
C CYS A 119 3.49 5.68 5.26
N SER A 120 2.32 5.27 5.66
CA SER A 120 1.76 3.97 5.35
C SER A 120 0.24 4.09 5.17
N PHE A 121 -0.38 3.09 4.59
CA PHE A 121 -1.83 3.00 4.51
C PHE A 121 -2.30 1.55 4.67
N GLY A 122 -3.46 1.39 5.31
CA GLY A 122 -4.09 0.10 5.57
C GLY A 122 -5.34 -0.07 4.71
N PHE A 123 -5.42 -1.19 3.96
CA PHE A 123 -6.41 -1.39 2.92
C PHE A 123 -6.69 -2.86 2.63
N ASN A 124 -7.76 -3.12 1.88
CA ASN A 124 -7.99 -4.40 1.20
C ASN A 124 -7.90 -4.20 -0.31
N ILE A 125 -7.35 -5.18 -1.03
CA ILE A 125 -7.37 -5.17 -2.49
C ILE A 125 -8.75 -5.62 -2.96
N THR A 126 -9.43 -4.78 -3.75
CA THR A 126 -10.70 -5.10 -4.38
C THR A 126 -10.54 -5.61 -5.80
N SER A 127 -9.54 -5.08 -6.53
CA SER A 127 -9.19 -5.56 -7.87
C SER A 127 -7.69 -5.38 -8.14
N GLU A 128 -7.14 -6.31 -8.90
CA GLU A 128 -5.74 -6.30 -9.33
C GLU A 128 -5.57 -7.05 -10.64
N GLU A 129 -4.54 -6.69 -11.39
CA GLU A 129 -4.05 -7.40 -12.56
C GLU A 129 -2.73 -8.10 -12.22
N THR A 130 -2.53 -9.32 -12.75
CA THR A 130 -1.29 -10.08 -12.54
C THR A 130 -0.62 -10.35 -13.89
N ASP A 131 0.62 -9.91 -14.01
CA ASP A 131 1.49 -10.13 -15.16
C ASP A 131 2.56 -11.19 -14.81
N TRP A 132 2.41 -12.40 -15.38
CA TRP A 132 3.37 -13.49 -15.25
C TRP A 132 4.35 -13.46 -16.43
N ARG A 133 5.60 -13.09 -16.18
CA ARG A 133 6.59 -12.88 -17.21
C ARG A 133 7.38 -14.14 -17.53
N ASP A 134 7.87 -14.24 -18.77
CA ASP A 134 8.63 -15.39 -19.27
C ASP A 134 9.97 -15.60 -18.54
N ASP A 135 10.53 -14.54 -17.96
CA ASP A 135 11.76 -14.59 -17.15
C ASP A 135 11.53 -15.15 -15.73
N GLY A 136 10.30 -15.52 -15.40
CA GLY A 136 9.89 -16.06 -14.09
C GLY A 136 9.61 -15.01 -13.04
N THR A 137 9.61 -13.72 -13.40
CA THR A 137 9.17 -12.63 -12.53
C THR A 137 7.65 -12.48 -12.59
N VAL A 138 7.07 -11.81 -11.60
CA VAL A 138 5.65 -11.49 -11.53
C VAL A 138 5.45 -10.06 -11.12
N LYS A 139 4.47 -9.40 -11.73
CA LYS A 139 4.03 -8.06 -11.33
C LYS A 139 2.53 -8.04 -11.06
N TRP A 140 2.15 -7.48 -9.93
CA TRP A 140 0.77 -7.12 -9.61
C TRP A 140 0.57 -5.64 -9.79
N THR A 141 -0.49 -5.28 -10.50
CA THR A 141 -0.96 -3.90 -10.62
C THR A 141 -2.28 -3.80 -9.86
N ILE A 142 -2.28 -3.12 -8.73
CA ILE A 142 -3.50 -2.91 -7.92
C ILE A 142 -4.34 -1.85 -8.61
N THR A 143 -5.54 -2.23 -9.04
CA THR A 143 -6.48 -1.36 -9.78
C THR A 143 -7.66 -0.92 -8.94
N GLY A 144 -7.89 -1.53 -7.76
CA GLY A 144 -8.95 -1.14 -6.85
C GLY A 144 -8.58 -1.44 -5.39
N ILE A 145 -8.88 -0.49 -4.51
CA ILE A 145 -8.52 -0.49 -3.10
C ILE A 145 -9.75 -0.11 -2.26
N ASP A 146 -9.98 -0.84 -1.17
CA ASP A 146 -10.82 -0.40 -0.06
C ASP A 146 -9.92 0.13 1.07
N LEU A 147 -9.80 1.45 1.17
CA LEU A 147 -8.90 2.14 2.09
C LEU A 147 -9.57 2.30 3.46
N HIS A 148 -8.89 1.86 4.51
CA HIS A 148 -9.37 1.95 5.89
C HIS A 148 -8.70 3.08 6.67
N GLU A 149 -7.39 3.26 6.47
CA GLU A 149 -6.63 4.27 7.19
C GLU A 149 -5.37 4.68 6.42
N VAL A 150 -4.86 5.85 6.77
CA VAL A 150 -3.54 6.35 6.43
C VAL A 150 -2.77 6.61 7.72
N SER A 151 -1.48 6.34 7.74
CA SER A 151 -0.67 6.47 8.95
C SER A 151 0.62 7.24 8.71
N VAL A 152 0.97 8.07 9.69
CA VAL A 152 2.32 8.64 9.82
C VAL A 152 3.13 7.66 10.65
N CYS A 153 4.25 7.16 10.11
CA CYS A 153 5.00 6.04 10.68
C CYS A 153 6.45 6.40 10.97
N THR A 154 6.98 5.85 12.06
CA THR A 154 8.41 5.94 12.39
C THR A 154 9.23 4.97 11.55
N PHE A 155 8.69 3.77 11.29
CA PHE A 155 9.30 2.74 10.45
C PHE A 155 8.27 2.16 9.49
N PRO A 156 8.69 1.69 8.29
CA PRO A 156 7.80 0.98 7.40
C PRO A 156 7.32 -0.32 8.07
N ALA A 157 6.09 -0.73 7.78
CA ALA A 157 5.58 -2.02 8.22
C ALA A 157 6.38 -3.15 7.55
N TYR A 158 7.05 -4.00 8.35
CA TYR A 158 7.95 -5.05 7.86
C TYR A 158 7.26 -6.39 7.57
N GLU A 159 6.10 -6.66 8.15
CA GLU A 159 5.39 -7.93 7.96
C GLU A 159 3.99 -7.70 7.41
N ASP A 160 3.82 -8.11 6.16
CA ASP A 160 2.53 -8.08 5.52
C ASP A 160 2.05 -9.49 5.23
N THR A 161 0.94 -9.88 5.84
CA THR A 161 0.25 -11.15 5.57
C THR A 161 -0.11 -11.30 4.08
N GLY A 162 -0.33 -10.19 3.38
CA GLY A 162 -0.54 -10.15 1.94
C GLY A 162 0.68 -10.64 1.15
N VAL A 163 1.89 -10.33 1.58
CA VAL A 163 3.15 -10.80 0.96
C VAL A 163 3.28 -12.32 1.08
N GLN A 164 2.93 -12.92 2.23
CA GLN A 164 2.97 -14.37 2.41
C GLN A 164 1.95 -15.08 1.51
N ALA A 165 0.72 -14.55 1.39
CA ALA A 165 -0.29 -15.09 0.48
C ALA A 165 0.17 -15.05 -0.98
N ARG A 166 0.81 -13.96 -1.42
CA ARG A 166 1.38 -13.82 -2.75
C ARG A 166 2.54 -14.79 -3.00
N LYS A 167 3.40 -15.04 -2.00
CA LYS A 167 4.45 -16.06 -2.10
C LYS A 167 3.89 -17.44 -2.37
N ALA A 168 2.82 -17.83 -1.67
CA ALA A 168 2.17 -19.10 -1.87
C ALA A 168 1.55 -19.22 -3.29
N GLU A 169 0.96 -18.16 -3.80
CA GLU A 169 0.41 -18.09 -5.16
C GLU A 169 1.49 -18.28 -6.23
N VAL A 170 2.62 -17.59 -6.10
CA VAL A 170 3.77 -17.71 -7.00
C VAL A 170 4.33 -19.14 -7.00
N GLU A 171 4.46 -19.75 -5.83
CA GLU A 171 4.93 -21.13 -5.74
C GLU A 171 3.97 -22.12 -6.41
N GLN A 172 2.66 -21.97 -6.21
CA GLN A 172 1.67 -22.78 -6.90
C GLN A 172 1.72 -22.61 -8.42
N HIS A 173 1.91 -21.37 -8.91
CA HIS A 173 2.05 -21.10 -10.33
C HIS A 173 3.30 -21.79 -10.90
N ARG A 174 4.44 -21.66 -10.23
CA ARG A 174 5.70 -22.33 -10.63
C ARG A 174 5.56 -23.85 -10.69
N GLN A 175 4.89 -24.45 -9.72
CA GLN A 175 4.63 -25.89 -9.69
C GLN A 175 3.77 -26.33 -10.88
N ARG A 176 2.69 -25.58 -11.20
CA ARG A 176 1.84 -25.86 -12.38
C ARG A 176 2.63 -25.79 -13.68
N LEU A 177 3.50 -24.79 -13.85
CA LEU A 177 4.34 -24.68 -15.04
C LEU A 177 5.34 -25.83 -15.15
N LEU A 178 5.92 -26.25 -14.03
CA LEU A 178 6.84 -27.38 -14.00
C LEU A 178 6.16 -28.69 -14.39
N GLU A 179 4.98 -28.95 -13.84
CA GLU A 179 4.18 -30.15 -14.19
C GLU A 179 3.75 -30.14 -15.67
N ALA A 180 3.33 -29.00 -16.19
CA ALA A 180 3.00 -28.88 -17.61
C ALA A 180 4.22 -29.17 -18.52
N LYS A 181 5.42 -28.66 -18.15
CA LYS A 181 6.66 -28.98 -18.86
C LYS A 181 7.03 -30.47 -18.79
N LYS A 182 6.90 -31.10 -17.62
CA LYS A 182 7.13 -32.53 -17.44
C LYS A 182 6.20 -33.39 -18.31
N ASN A 183 4.91 -33.07 -18.32
CA ASN A 183 3.92 -33.79 -19.12
C ASN A 183 4.21 -33.66 -20.62
N LYS A 184 4.52 -32.46 -21.10
CA LYS A 184 4.90 -32.23 -22.49
C LYS A 184 6.18 -33.01 -22.89
N LEU A 185 7.13 -33.14 -21.97
CA LEU A 185 8.34 -33.92 -22.20
C LEU A 185 8.04 -35.44 -22.26
N ARG A 186 7.17 -35.93 -21.33
CA ARG A 186 6.72 -37.34 -21.35
C ARG A 186 6.04 -37.70 -22.67
N GLU A 187 5.09 -36.89 -23.14
CA GLU A 187 4.42 -37.08 -24.42
C GLU A 187 5.39 -37.11 -25.60
N ARG A 188 6.45 -36.29 -25.59
CA ARG A 188 7.46 -36.30 -26.63
C ARG A 188 8.29 -37.59 -26.60
N ILE A 189 8.66 -38.07 -25.41
CA ILE A 189 9.39 -39.31 -25.23
C ILE A 189 8.55 -40.49 -25.71
N GLU A 190 7.28 -40.59 -25.33
CA GLU A 190 6.36 -41.64 -25.75
C GLU A 190 6.22 -41.69 -27.29
N LYS A 191 6.05 -40.52 -27.92
CA LYS A 191 6.00 -40.45 -29.40
C LYS A 191 7.30 -40.92 -30.07
N CYS A 192 8.48 -40.61 -29.49
CA CYS A 192 9.75 -41.09 -30.03
C CYS A 192 9.96 -42.58 -29.83
N LEU A 193 9.40 -43.20 -28.79
CA LEU A 193 9.51 -44.63 -28.53
C LEU A 193 8.51 -45.50 -29.35
N SER A 194 7.44 -44.86 -29.87
CA SER A 194 6.43 -45.52 -30.68
C SER A 194 6.63 -45.37 -32.18
N SER A 195 7.69 -44.72 -32.60
CA SER A 195 8.15 -44.58 -34.00
C SER A 195 9.34 -45.47 -34.29
#